data_8daac667bc719161a716690059863d3b
#
_entry.id   8daac667bc719161a716690059863d3b
#
_cell.length_a   1.000
_cell.length_b   1.000
_cell.length_c   1.000
_cell.angle_alpha   90.00
_cell.angle_beta   90.00
_cell.angle_gamma   90.00
#
_symmetry.space_group_name_H-M   'P 1'
#
loop_
_entity.id
_entity.type
_entity.pdbx_description
1 polymer ?
#
loop_
_entity_poly.entity_id
_entity_poly.type
_entity_poly.pdbx_seq_one_letter_code
_entity_poly.pdbx_strand_id
1 'polypeptide(L)'
;MTLRRSAARLLWIAVIVLAVIGVAAATRRALVLFWPAVFAGKYPPAAAMDKGFAQHVALTLAHIIPGALFLVLAPLQFVPAIRTKHLNIHRGLGRVLVVSALVIGISALVMTYTMNIGGANETAATTLFGILFLLCLIKAYWHIRRKEVAQHREWMIRTFAIGLGIATTRPIVGMFFAFRKLTPHEFFGIAFWLGFTTTFLAAEAWIDFTRQRSIPTKFAESTHDRFGSAPWSLPHPR
;
A
#
# COMPACT_ATOMS: atom_id res chain seq x y z
N MET A 1 -16.46 -21.39 -2.92
CA MET A 1 -15.06 -21.38 -3.41
C MET A 1 -14.83 -20.38 -4.57
N THR A 2 -15.77 -20.17 -5.45
CA THR A 2 -15.68 -19.29 -6.64
C THR A 2 -15.46 -17.80 -6.30
N LEU A 3 -16.25 -17.20 -5.40
CA LEU A 3 -16.15 -15.78 -5.02
C LEU A 3 -14.75 -15.38 -4.49
N ARG A 4 -14.11 -16.24 -3.69
CA ARG A 4 -12.76 -15.95 -3.16
C ARG A 4 -11.70 -15.95 -4.27
N ARG A 5 -11.82 -16.87 -5.24
CA ARG A 5 -10.89 -16.93 -6.37
C ARG A 5 -11.06 -15.70 -7.28
N SER A 6 -12.30 -15.27 -7.50
CA SER A 6 -12.60 -14.07 -8.29
C SER A 6 -12.10 -12.79 -7.60
N ALA A 7 -12.37 -12.61 -6.30
CA ALA A 7 -11.88 -11.47 -5.53
C ALA A 7 -10.34 -11.42 -5.50
N ALA A 8 -9.68 -12.56 -5.30
CA ALA A 8 -8.22 -12.62 -5.34
C ALA A 8 -7.65 -12.28 -6.73
N ARG A 9 -8.30 -12.73 -7.82
CA ARG A 9 -7.88 -12.38 -9.19
C ARG A 9 -8.02 -10.88 -9.45
N LEU A 10 -9.15 -10.28 -9.08
CA LEU A 10 -9.37 -8.84 -9.24
C LEU A 10 -8.36 -8.03 -8.44
N LEU A 11 -8.09 -8.43 -7.19
CA LEU A 11 -7.08 -7.77 -6.37
C LEU A 11 -5.68 -7.85 -7.01
N TRP A 12 -5.29 -9.03 -7.54
CA TRP A 12 -4.01 -9.19 -8.23
C TRP A 12 -3.93 -8.35 -9.50
N ILE A 13 -4.98 -8.27 -10.28
CA ILE A 13 -5.04 -7.39 -11.48
C ILE A 13 -4.84 -5.94 -11.04
N ALA A 14 -5.57 -5.47 -10.01
CA ALA A 14 -5.43 -4.11 -9.50
C ALA A 14 -4.00 -3.84 -9.00
N VAL A 15 -3.39 -4.76 -8.25
CA VAL A 15 -2.01 -4.64 -7.77
C VAL A 15 -1.02 -4.54 -8.93
N ILE A 16 -1.15 -5.39 -9.96
CA ILE A 16 -0.26 -5.36 -11.12
C ILE A 16 -0.42 -4.06 -11.90
N VAL A 17 -1.65 -3.62 -12.16
CA VAL A 17 -1.93 -2.37 -12.86
C VAL A 17 -1.33 -1.18 -12.11
N LEU A 18 -1.55 -1.09 -10.80
CA LEU A 18 -1.00 -0.01 -9.99
C LEU A 18 0.54 -0.08 -9.91
N ALA A 19 1.12 -1.27 -9.80
CA ALA A 19 2.58 -1.42 -9.83
C ALA A 19 3.17 -0.92 -11.17
N VAL A 20 2.54 -1.26 -12.29
CA VAL A 20 2.94 -0.78 -13.62
C VAL A 20 2.84 0.75 -13.70
N ILE A 21 1.72 1.35 -13.24
CA ILE A 21 1.56 2.81 -13.20
C ILE A 21 2.65 3.45 -12.35
N GLY A 22 2.94 2.91 -11.17
CA GLY A 22 3.97 3.44 -10.27
C GLY A 22 5.38 3.34 -10.86
N VAL A 23 5.72 2.20 -11.46
CA VAL A 23 7.01 2.00 -12.13
C VAL A 23 7.15 2.93 -13.34
N ALA A 24 6.11 3.06 -14.16
CA ALA A 24 6.10 4.00 -15.29
C ALA A 24 6.31 5.45 -14.83
N ALA A 25 5.67 5.86 -13.73
CA ALA A 25 5.86 7.18 -13.15
C ALA A 25 7.30 7.40 -12.64
N ALA A 26 7.89 6.41 -11.96
CA ALA A 26 9.28 6.45 -11.51
C ALA A 26 10.27 6.52 -12.70
N THR A 27 10.03 5.71 -13.73
CA THR A 27 10.81 5.71 -14.98
C THR A 27 10.73 7.07 -15.67
N ARG A 28 9.52 7.62 -15.86
CA ARG A 28 9.37 8.96 -16.42
C ARG A 28 10.15 9.99 -15.60
N ARG A 29 10.06 9.93 -14.28
CA ARG A 29 10.79 10.85 -13.40
C ARG A 29 12.31 10.73 -13.59
N ALA A 30 12.85 9.53 -13.67
CA ALA A 30 14.26 9.30 -13.95
C ALA A 30 14.66 9.86 -15.33
N LEU A 31 13.84 9.60 -16.38
CA LEU A 31 14.08 10.14 -17.73
C LEU A 31 14.11 11.66 -17.75
N VAL A 32 13.22 12.32 -17.02
CA VAL A 32 13.22 13.79 -16.90
C VAL A 32 14.48 14.31 -16.22
N LEU A 33 15.00 13.62 -15.21
CA LEU A 33 16.22 14.04 -14.52
C LEU A 33 17.47 13.93 -15.40
N PHE A 34 17.58 12.87 -16.22
CA PHE A 34 18.75 12.62 -17.04
C PHE A 34 18.67 13.25 -18.43
N TRP A 35 17.46 13.41 -19.00
CA TRP A 35 17.21 13.96 -20.33
C TRP A 35 16.07 14.99 -20.31
N PRO A 36 16.24 16.13 -19.57
CA PRO A 36 15.15 17.10 -19.40
C PRO A 36 14.68 17.74 -20.70
N ALA A 37 15.59 17.95 -21.66
CA ALA A 37 15.24 18.51 -22.97
C ALA A 37 14.20 17.68 -23.75
N VAL A 38 14.16 16.36 -23.53
CA VAL A 38 13.28 15.43 -24.22
C VAL A 38 12.00 15.14 -23.42
N PHE A 39 12.13 14.91 -22.12
CA PHE A 39 11.06 14.32 -21.28
C PHE A 39 10.41 15.29 -20.32
N ALA A 40 10.99 16.49 -20.08
CA ALA A 40 10.38 17.48 -19.19
C ALA A 40 9.04 17.98 -19.75
N GLY A 41 8.10 18.27 -18.87
CA GLY A 41 6.82 18.83 -19.24
C GLY A 41 6.97 20.21 -19.92
N LYS A 42 6.38 20.34 -21.10
CA LYS A 42 6.42 21.61 -21.88
C LYS A 42 5.43 22.64 -21.37
N TYR A 43 4.40 22.19 -20.65
CA TYR A 43 3.31 23.04 -20.20
C TYR A 43 3.26 23.13 -18.68
N PRO A 44 2.95 24.30 -18.11
CA PRO A 44 2.59 24.40 -16.69
C PRO A 44 1.30 23.58 -16.43
N PRO A 45 1.16 22.91 -15.31
CA PRO A 45 2.04 22.86 -14.13
C PRO A 45 3.09 21.73 -14.16
N ALA A 46 3.10 20.85 -15.19
CA ALA A 46 4.03 19.73 -15.26
C ALA A 46 5.51 20.19 -15.25
N ALA A 47 5.80 21.29 -15.96
CA ALA A 47 7.15 21.87 -15.95
C ALA A 47 7.59 22.34 -14.57
N ALA A 48 6.69 22.94 -13.79
CA ALA A 48 7.00 23.38 -12.41
C ALA A 48 7.28 22.20 -11.48
N MET A 49 6.50 21.12 -11.60
CA MET A 49 6.74 19.88 -10.87
C MET A 49 8.07 19.26 -11.23
N ASP A 50 8.40 19.16 -12.51
CA ASP A 50 9.65 18.57 -12.97
C ASP A 50 10.87 19.37 -12.48
N LYS A 51 10.76 20.72 -12.45
CA LYS A 51 11.78 21.61 -11.90
C LYS A 51 12.02 21.37 -10.39
N GLY A 52 10.96 21.23 -9.61
CA GLY A 52 11.07 20.95 -8.17
C GLY A 52 11.87 19.68 -7.89
N PHE A 53 11.59 18.60 -8.62
CA PHE A 53 12.33 17.34 -8.46
C PHE A 53 13.78 17.45 -8.97
N ALA A 54 14.04 18.22 -10.01
CA ALA A 54 15.38 18.44 -10.56
C ALA A 54 16.28 19.27 -9.62
N GLN A 55 15.73 20.10 -8.75
CA GLN A 55 16.49 20.83 -7.73
C GLN A 55 17.01 19.91 -6.60
N HIS A 56 16.41 18.72 -6.42
CA HIS A 56 16.76 17.76 -5.37
C HIS A 56 17.02 16.36 -5.95
N VAL A 57 17.94 16.28 -6.94
CA VAL A 57 18.21 15.04 -7.71
C VAL A 57 18.54 13.86 -6.81
N ALA A 58 19.46 14.02 -5.85
CA ALA A 58 19.87 12.92 -4.97
C ALA A 58 18.72 12.38 -4.14
N LEU A 59 17.90 13.27 -3.54
CA LEU A 59 16.72 12.89 -2.76
C LEU A 59 15.67 12.21 -3.66
N THR A 60 15.44 12.74 -4.85
CA THR A 60 14.51 12.16 -5.83
C THR A 60 14.95 10.75 -6.22
N LEU A 61 16.22 10.53 -6.56
CA LEU A 61 16.73 9.21 -6.91
C LEU A 61 16.70 8.24 -5.74
N ALA A 62 17.05 8.71 -4.53
CA ALA A 62 16.96 7.92 -3.31
C ALA A 62 15.53 7.46 -3.00
N HIS A 63 14.51 8.17 -3.48
CA HIS A 63 13.11 7.77 -3.34
C HIS A 63 12.62 6.89 -4.49
N ILE A 64 12.85 7.29 -5.75
CA ILE A 64 12.22 6.61 -6.89
C ILE A 64 12.88 5.27 -7.24
N ILE A 65 14.21 5.11 -7.03
CA ILE A 65 14.88 3.84 -7.33
C ILE A 65 14.42 2.73 -6.37
N PRO A 66 14.51 2.89 -5.03
CA PRO A 66 13.96 1.89 -4.12
C PRO A 66 12.45 1.74 -4.26
N GLY A 67 11.73 2.85 -4.62
CA GLY A 67 10.29 2.83 -4.88
C GLY A 67 9.91 1.92 -6.03
N ALA A 68 10.59 2.04 -7.18
CA ALA A 68 10.38 1.16 -8.31
C ALA A 68 10.72 -0.30 -7.98
N LEU A 69 11.85 -0.52 -7.31
CA LEU A 69 12.27 -1.85 -6.84
C LEU A 69 11.22 -2.47 -5.91
N PHE A 70 10.69 -1.68 -4.97
CA PHE A 70 9.63 -2.11 -4.05
C PHE A 70 8.36 -2.50 -4.80
N LEU A 71 7.90 -1.69 -5.76
CA LEU A 71 6.70 -1.99 -6.55
C LEU A 71 6.82 -3.26 -7.40
N VAL A 72 8.01 -3.57 -7.89
CA VAL A 72 8.28 -4.78 -8.69
C VAL A 72 8.40 -6.02 -7.80
N LEU A 73 9.16 -5.94 -6.72
CA LEU A 73 9.52 -7.11 -5.92
C LEU A 73 8.54 -7.44 -4.78
N ALA A 74 7.84 -6.42 -4.22
CA ALA A 74 6.94 -6.67 -3.10
C ALA A 74 5.75 -7.59 -3.46
N PRO A 75 5.10 -7.50 -4.64
CA PRO A 75 4.08 -8.47 -5.03
C PRO A 75 4.57 -9.92 -4.99
N LEU A 76 5.83 -10.18 -5.36
CA LEU A 76 6.41 -11.52 -5.37
C LEU A 76 6.43 -12.15 -3.96
N GLN A 77 6.54 -11.32 -2.90
CA GLN A 77 6.53 -11.79 -1.52
C GLN A 77 5.19 -12.42 -1.10
N PHE A 78 4.11 -12.07 -1.79
CA PHE A 78 2.77 -12.62 -1.53
C PHE A 78 2.47 -13.89 -2.35
N VAL A 79 3.34 -14.27 -3.31
CA VAL A 79 3.18 -15.48 -4.11
C VAL A 79 3.40 -16.72 -3.23
N PRO A 80 2.41 -17.65 -3.12
CA PRO A 80 2.53 -18.81 -2.25
C PRO A 80 3.76 -19.67 -2.54
N ALA A 81 4.10 -19.90 -3.81
CA ALA A 81 5.25 -20.72 -4.19
C ALA A 81 6.57 -20.15 -3.65
N ILE A 82 6.78 -18.83 -3.71
CA ILE A 82 7.99 -18.17 -3.20
C ILE A 82 8.04 -18.31 -1.67
N ARG A 83 6.92 -18.07 -1.03
CA ARG A 83 6.79 -18.10 0.44
C ARG A 83 6.92 -19.49 1.05
N THR A 84 6.52 -20.56 0.34
CA THR A 84 6.50 -21.92 0.90
C THR A 84 7.59 -22.82 0.33
N LYS A 85 7.91 -22.72 -0.97
CA LYS A 85 8.89 -23.60 -1.62
C LYS A 85 10.29 -22.99 -1.71
N HIS A 86 10.40 -21.64 -1.73
CA HIS A 86 11.65 -20.92 -1.93
C HIS A 86 11.95 -19.93 -0.80
N LEU A 87 11.98 -20.43 0.45
CA LEU A 87 12.15 -19.60 1.65
C LEU A 87 13.43 -18.74 1.63
N ASN A 88 14.51 -19.23 1.05
CA ASN A 88 15.75 -18.47 0.96
C ASN A 88 15.58 -17.24 0.04
N ILE A 89 14.86 -17.39 -1.07
CA ILE A 89 14.51 -16.29 -1.98
C ILE A 89 13.58 -15.30 -1.26
N HIS A 90 12.53 -15.80 -0.60
CA HIS A 90 11.62 -14.97 0.19
C HIS A 90 12.37 -14.13 1.24
N ARG A 91 13.28 -14.75 2.00
CA ARG A 91 14.08 -14.07 3.04
C ARG A 91 15.07 -13.07 2.44
N GLY A 92 15.76 -13.42 1.36
CA GLY A 92 16.71 -12.56 0.66
C GLY A 92 16.04 -11.30 0.11
N LEU A 93 15.00 -11.48 -0.71
CA LEU A 93 14.20 -10.37 -1.25
C LEU A 93 13.53 -9.55 -0.13
N GLY A 94 13.05 -10.21 0.93
CA GLY A 94 12.46 -9.53 2.07
C GLY A 94 13.41 -8.55 2.76
N ARG A 95 14.71 -8.89 2.90
CA ARG A 95 15.72 -7.98 3.46
C ARG A 95 15.93 -6.75 2.57
N VAL A 96 16.05 -6.97 1.26
CA VAL A 96 16.17 -5.87 0.27
C VAL A 96 14.96 -4.95 0.36
N LEU A 97 13.74 -5.52 0.42
CA LEU A 97 12.50 -4.76 0.51
C LEU A 97 12.35 -3.97 1.81
N VAL A 98 12.81 -4.53 2.95
CA VAL A 98 12.80 -3.79 4.22
C VAL A 98 13.71 -2.56 4.16
N VAL A 99 14.92 -2.71 3.62
CA VAL A 99 15.85 -1.58 3.43
C VAL A 99 15.26 -0.56 2.45
N SER A 100 14.74 -1.02 1.31
CA SER A 100 14.08 -0.15 0.33
C SER A 100 12.91 0.62 0.95
N ALA A 101 12.05 -0.07 1.72
CA ALA A 101 10.91 0.56 2.38
C ALA A 101 11.32 1.62 3.42
N LEU A 102 12.39 1.37 4.19
CA LEU A 102 12.93 2.39 5.10
C LEU A 102 13.39 3.63 4.34
N VAL A 103 14.15 3.44 3.27
CA VAL A 103 14.63 4.56 2.43
C VAL A 103 13.43 5.31 1.81
N ILE A 104 12.44 4.61 1.28
CA ILE A 104 11.21 5.19 0.71
C ILE A 104 10.47 6.03 1.77
N GLY A 105 10.22 5.46 2.94
CA GLY A 105 9.46 6.14 3.99
C GLY A 105 10.17 7.40 4.50
N ILE A 106 11.47 7.30 4.77
CA ILE A 106 12.27 8.44 5.25
C ILE A 106 12.37 9.53 4.15
N SER A 107 12.71 9.14 2.91
CA SER A 107 12.82 10.10 1.81
C SER A 107 11.48 10.76 1.49
N ALA A 108 10.34 10.05 1.56
CA ALA A 108 9.02 10.64 1.39
C ALA A 108 8.72 11.71 2.45
N LEU A 109 9.06 11.44 3.72
CA LEU A 109 8.93 12.43 4.78
C LEU A 109 9.82 13.66 4.55
N VAL A 110 11.06 13.50 4.11
CA VAL A 110 11.93 14.62 3.76
C VAL A 110 11.35 15.40 2.57
N MET A 111 10.92 14.70 1.52
CA MET A 111 10.37 15.32 0.31
C MET A 111 9.14 16.17 0.59
N THR A 112 8.24 15.72 1.47
CA THR A 112 7.02 16.49 1.76
C THR A 112 7.26 17.83 2.43
N TYR A 113 8.41 18.01 3.11
CA TYR A 113 8.81 19.29 3.72
C TYR A 113 9.71 20.13 2.82
N THR A 114 10.35 19.54 1.80
CA THR A 114 11.31 20.25 0.94
C THR A 114 10.77 20.58 -0.44
N MET A 115 9.82 19.80 -0.96
CA MET A 115 9.38 19.93 -2.35
C MET A 115 7.88 19.59 -2.58
N ASN A 116 7.00 19.83 -1.60
CA ASN A 116 5.57 19.61 -1.80
C ASN A 116 4.97 20.61 -2.80
N ILE A 117 3.88 20.21 -3.43
CA ILE A 117 3.15 20.97 -4.45
C ILE A 117 1.78 21.39 -3.90
N GLY A 118 1.11 20.51 -3.17
CA GLY A 118 -0.22 20.69 -2.61
C GLY A 118 -0.24 21.34 -1.22
N GLY A 119 0.86 21.97 -0.81
CA GLY A 119 0.95 22.72 0.44
C GLY A 119 0.68 21.87 1.69
N ALA A 120 0.10 22.51 2.72
CA ALA A 120 -0.14 21.86 4.01
C ALA A 120 -0.99 20.60 3.95
N ASN A 121 -1.93 20.51 3.00
CA ASN A 121 -2.82 19.36 2.84
C ASN A 121 -2.07 18.12 2.33
N GLU A 122 -1.18 18.29 1.34
CA GLU A 122 -0.28 17.23 0.86
C GLU A 122 0.71 16.83 1.97
N THR A 123 1.29 17.82 2.66
CA THR A 123 2.21 17.57 3.78
C THR A 123 1.55 16.74 4.88
N ALA A 124 0.32 17.08 5.27
CA ALA A 124 -0.44 16.35 6.28
C ALA A 124 -0.69 14.89 5.85
N ALA A 125 -1.17 14.68 4.62
CA ALA A 125 -1.42 13.34 4.09
C ALA A 125 -0.14 12.50 4.04
N THR A 126 0.93 13.06 3.45
CA THR A 126 2.21 12.33 3.30
C THR A 126 2.86 12.05 4.65
N THR A 127 2.78 12.99 5.59
CA THR A 127 3.32 12.78 6.95
C THR A 127 2.58 11.67 7.67
N LEU A 128 1.24 11.69 7.67
CA LEU A 128 0.43 10.65 8.31
C LEU A 128 0.72 9.26 7.70
N PHE A 129 0.58 9.14 6.39
CA PHE A 129 0.76 7.83 5.73
C PHE A 129 2.22 7.39 5.67
N GLY A 130 3.19 8.32 5.62
CA GLY A 130 4.61 8.01 5.71
C GLY A 130 5.01 7.46 7.08
N ILE A 131 4.53 8.08 8.16
CA ILE A 131 4.72 7.55 9.53
C ILE A 131 4.02 6.19 9.67
N LEU A 132 2.77 6.08 9.24
CA LEU A 132 2.02 4.83 9.29
C LEU A 132 2.72 3.71 8.50
N PHE A 133 3.27 4.01 7.32
CA PHE A 133 4.05 3.08 6.51
C PHE A 133 5.26 2.54 7.29
N LEU A 134 6.05 3.42 7.90
CA LEU A 134 7.22 3.04 8.70
C LEU A 134 6.82 2.24 9.95
N LEU A 135 5.75 2.63 10.64
CA LEU A 135 5.22 1.90 11.79
C LEU A 135 4.74 0.49 11.41
N CYS A 136 4.01 0.36 10.29
CA CYS A 136 3.59 -0.94 9.77
C CYS A 136 4.80 -1.84 9.44
N LEU A 137 5.83 -1.27 8.81
CA LEU A 137 7.06 -1.98 8.48
C LEU A 137 7.79 -2.47 9.74
N ILE A 138 7.96 -1.59 10.74
CA ILE A 138 8.60 -1.92 12.02
C ILE A 138 7.83 -3.03 12.73
N LYS A 139 6.51 -2.91 12.82
CA LYS A 139 5.64 -3.95 13.42
C LYS A 139 5.74 -5.27 12.65
N ALA A 140 5.73 -5.23 11.32
CA ALA A 140 5.91 -6.43 10.51
C ALA A 140 7.25 -7.13 10.80
N TYR A 141 8.33 -6.33 10.86
CA TYR A 141 9.66 -6.86 11.19
C TYR A 141 9.71 -7.42 12.62
N TRP A 142 9.11 -6.76 13.58
CA TRP A 142 9.07 -7.21 14.96
C TRP A 142 8.33 -8.54 15.11
N HIS A 143 7.14 -8.69 14.49
CA HIS A 143 6.36 -9.93 14.55
C HIS A 143 7.09 -11.11 13.91
N ILE A 144 7.80 -10.91 12.79
CA ILE A 144 8.56 -12.02 12.18
C ILE A 144 9.73 -12.46 13.06
N ARG A 145 10.37 -11.53 13.81
CA ARG A 145 11.43 -11.87 14.78
C ARG A 145 10.89 -12.70 15.94
N ARG A 146 9.61 -12.56 16.27
CA ARG A 146 8.90 -13.36 17.28
C ARG A 146 8.26 -14.62 16.71
N LYS A 147 8.48 -14.94 15.43
CA LYS A 147 7.87 -16.07 14.73
C LYS A 147 6.33 -15.99 14.60
N GLU A 148 5.76 -14.82 14.79
CA GLU A 148 4.33 -14.52 14.67
C GLU A 148 3.96 -14.25 13.21
N VAL A 149 3.97 -15.31 12.38
CA VAL A 149 3.88 -15.21 10.92
C VAL A 149 2.54 -14.60 10.45
N ALA A 150 1.45 -14.83 11.17
CA ALA A 150 0.14 -14.29 10.82
C ALA A 150 0.13 -12.75 10.94
N GLN A 151 0.60 -12.21 12.07
CA GLN A 151 0.72 -10.77 12.29
C GLN A 151 1.71 -10.14 11.33
N HIS A 152 2.89 -10.77 11.13
CA HIS A 152 3.84 -10.32 10.12
C HIS A 152 3.19 -10.13 8.76
N ARG A 153 2.41 -11.14 8.30
CA ARG A 153 1.70 -11.07 7.02
C ARG A 153 0.73 -9.88 6.95
N GLU A 154 -0.05 -9.66 8.00
CA GLU A 154 -1.03 -8.57 8.03
C GLU A 154 -0.34 -7.20 8.00
N TRP A 155 0.72 -7.00 8.79
CA TRP A 155 1.47 -5.75 8.80
C TRP A 155 2.21 -5.50 7.48
N MET A 156 2.70 -6.56 6.81
CA MET A 156 3.30 -6.44 5.47
C MET A 156 2.25 -6.09 4.40
N ILE A 157 1.00 -6.56 4.52
CA ILE A 157 -0.09 -6.16 3.62
C ILE A 157 -0.37 -4.67 3.77
N ARG A 158 -0.45 -4.14 5.01
CA ARG A 158 -0.62 -2.70 5.30
C ARG A 158 0.52 -1.87 4.72
N THR A 159 1.76 -2.29 5.00
CA THR A 159 2.95 -1.63 4.44
C THR A 159 2.90 -1.56 2.93
N PHE A 160 2.63 -2.69 2.26
CA PHE A 160 2.56 -2.75 0.81
C PHE A 160 1.43 -1.88 0.26
N ALA A 161 0.25 -1.90 0.86
CA ALA A 161 -0.90 -1.11 0.43
C ALA A 161 -0.64 0.40 0.52
N ILE A 162 -0.02 0.88 1.60
CA ILE A 162 0.38 2.29 1.72
C ILE A 162 1.42 2.63 0.65
N GLY A 163 2.43 1.79 0.45
CA GLY A 163 3.42 1.99 -0.63
C GLY A 163 2.80 2.02 -2.03
N LEU A 164 1.73 1.24 -2.25
CA LEU A 164 0.98 1.24 -3.50
C LEU A 164 0.08 2.48 -3.66
N GLY A 165 -0.26 3.16 -2.56
CA GLY A 165 -1.11 4.35 -2.54
C GLY A 165 -0.61 5.45 -3.46
N ILE A 166 0.72 5.65 -3.56
CA ILE A 166 1.30 6.65 -4.47
C ILE A 166 1.00 6.34 -5.95
N ALA A 167 0.90 5.07 -6.33
CA ALA A 167 0.50 4.70 -7.68
C ALA A 167 -0.98 5.00 -7.94
N THR A 168 -1.83 4.84 -6.92
CA THR A 168 -3.26 5.17 -6.98
C THR A 168 -3.50 6.68 -7.10
N THR A 169 -2.61 7.52 -6.55
CA THR A 169 -2.73 8.98 -6.74
C THR A 169 -2.56 9.40 -8.20
N ARG A 170 -1.85 8.63 -9.03
CA ARG A 170 -1.54 9.02 -10.42
C ARG A 170 -2.78 9.16 -11.30
N PRO A 171 -3.69 8.17 -11.40
CA PRO A 171 -4.93 8.35 -12.16
C PRO A 171 -5.83 9.45 -11.58
N ILE A 172 -5.85 9.62 -10.24
CA ILE A 172 -6.62 10.69 -9.59
C ILE A 172 -6.08 12.06 -10.01
N VAL A 173 -4.77 12.26 -9.95
CA VAL A 173 -4.09 13.47 -10.44
C VAL A 173 -4.38 13.70 -11.92
N GLY A 174 -4.33 12.64 -12.74
CA GLY A 174 -4.67 12.70 -14.15
C GLY A 174 -6.09 13.19 -14.40
N MET A 175 -7.06 12.73 -13.61
CA MET A 175 -8.46 13.22 -13.69
C MET A 175 -8.56 14.72 -13.37
N PHE A 176 -7.91 15.20 -12.32
CA PHE A 176 -7.92 16.63 -11.97
C PHE A 176 -7.32 17.48 -13.09
N PHE A 177 -6.25 17.04 -13.71
CA PHE A 177 -5.67 17.72 -14.88
C PHE A 177 -6.61 17.72 -16.08
N ALA A 178 -7.34 16.63 -16.33
CA ALA A 178 -8.30 16.53 -17.44
C ALA A 178 -9.47 17.53 -17.28
N PHE A 179 -9.99 17.67 -16.06
CA PHE A 179 -11.11 18.57 -15.78
C PHE A 179 -10.70 20.05 -15.62
N ARG A 180 -9.43 20.35 -15.39
CA ARG A 180 -8.83 21.71 -15.28
C ARG A 180 -9.58 22.71 -14.37
N LYS A 181 -10.31 22.22 -13.37
CA LYS A 181 -11.11 23.06 -12.47
C LYS A 181 -10.34 23.56 -11.24
N LEU A 182 -9.25 22.87 -10.90
CA LEU A 182 -8.46 23.15 -9.70
C LEU A 182 -6.97 23.30 -10.08
N THR A 183 -6.26 24.10 -9.31
CA THR A 183 -4.81 24.21 -9.41
C THR A 183 -4.12 23.00 -8.76
N PRO A 184 -2.87 22.67 -9.13
CA PRO A 184 -2.11 21.62 -8.46
C PRO A 184 -2.04 21.78 -6.95
N HIS A 185 -1.89 23.00 -6.45
CA HIS A 185 -1.86 23.30 -5.03
C HIS A 185 -3.15 22.88 -4.32
N GLU A 186 -4.30 22.99 -4.97
CA GLU A 186 -5.60 22.63 -4.39
C GLU A 186 -5.86 21.11 -4.42
N PHE A 187 -5.54 20.43 -5.51
CA PHE A 187 -5.96 19.04 -5.67
C PHE A 187 -4.92 17.99 -5.26
N PHE A 188 -3.63 18.33 -5.19
CA PHE A 188 -2.60 17.32 -4.86
C PHE A 188 -2.83 16.70 -3.49
N GLY A 189 -3.09 17.51 -2.47
CA GLY A 189 -3.41 17.00 -1.13
C GLY A 189 -4.63 16.08 -1.15
N ILE A 190 -5.70 16.45 -1.87
CA ILE A 190 -6.91 15.64 -2.01
C ILE A 190 -6.57 14.29 -2.68
N ALA A 191 -5.78 14.32 -3.75
CA ALA A 191 -5.39 13.09 -4.46
C ALA A 191 -4.55 12.16 -3.58
N PHE A 192 -3.69 12.70 -2.72
CA PHE A 192 -2.90 11.91 -1.77
C PHE A 192 -3.79 11.27 -0.69
N TRP A 193 -4.69 12.01 -0.08
CA TRP A 193 -5.66 11.46 0.86
C TRP A 193 -6.48 10.32 0.24
N LEU A 194 -7.06 10.56 -0.93
CA LEU A 194 -7.87 9.56 -1.63
C LEU A 194 -7.03 8.32 -2.01
N GLY A 195 -5.85 8.51 -2.56
CA GLY A 195 -5.00 7.40 -3.01
C GLY A 195 -4.55 6.50 -1.87
N PHE A 196 -4.00 7.08 -0.80
CA PHE A 196 -3.53 6.31 0.35
C PHE A 196 -4.67 5.67 1.13
N THR A 197 -5.76 6.40 1.38
CA THR A 197 -6.92 5.88 2.11
C THR A 197 -7.56 4.71 1.36
N THR A 198 -7.74 4.83 0.04
CA THR A 198 -8.34 3.76 -0.77
C THR A 198 -7.55 2.45 -0.69
N THR A 199 -6.23 2.52 -0.86
CA THR A 199 -5.40 1.31 -0.80
C THR A 199 -5.30 0.74 0.61
N PHE A 200 -5.25 1.61 1.64
CA PHE A 200 -5.22 1.18 3.04
C PHE A 200 -6.53 0.48 3.43
N LEU A 201 -7.68 1.06 3.10
CA LEU A 201 -8.99 0.44 3.37
C LEU A 201 -9.18 -0.87 2.60
N ALA A 202 -8.71 -0.95 1.35
CA ALA A 202 -8.72 -2.20 0.59
C ALA A 202 -7.87 -3.29 1.27
N ALA A 203 -6.74 -2.92 1.88
CA ALA A 203 -5.91 -3.84 2.64
C ALA A 203 -6.60 -4.35 3.92
N GLU A 204 -7.23 -3.46 4.69
CA GLU A 204 -7.98 -3.86 5.88
C GLU A 204 -9.15 -4.79 5.51
N ALA A 205 -9.94 -4.44 4.50
CA ALA A 205 -11.00 -5.29 4.01
C ALA A 205 -10.47 -6.68 3.58
N TRP A 206 -9.31 -6.74 2.91
CA TRP A 206 -8.69 -8.00 2.53
C TRP A 206 -8.19 -8.81 3.72
N ILE A 207 -7.60 -8.16 4.72
CA ILE A 207 -7.14 -8.79 5.95
C ILE A 207 -8.35 -9.42 6.67
N ASP A 208 -9.42 -8.66 6.89
CA ASP A 208 -10.62 -9.14 7.57
C ASP A 208 -11.29 -10.29 6.80
N PHE A 209 -11.43 -10.15 5.49
CA PHE A 209 -11.98 -11.21 4.64
C PHE A 209 -11.17 -12.51 4.72
N THR A 210 -9.84 -12.42 4.87
CA THR A 210 -8.97 -13.59 4.98
C THR A 210 -8.86 -14.14 6.40
N ARG A 211 -9.06 -13.31 7.44
CA ARG A 211 -9.01 -13.67 8.86
C ARG A 211 -10.24 -14.44 9.33
N GLN A 212 -11.44 -13.95 9.01
CA GLN A 212 -12.71 -14.53 9.44
C GLN A 212 -12.88 -16.02 9.09
N ARG A 213 -12.17 -16.51 8.08
CA ARG A 213 -12.22 -17.91 7.64
C ARG A 213 -11.12 -18.80 8.23
N SER A 214 -10.30 -18.26 9.12
CA SER A 214 -9.29 -19.04 9.85
C SER A 214 -9.80 -19.51 11.22
N ILE A 215 -11.01 -19.11 11.61
CA ILE A 215 -11.68 -19.59 12.82
C ILE A 215 -12.37 -20.91 12.46
N PRO A 216 -11.96 -22.05 13.05
CA PRO A 216 -12.64 -23.33 12.81
C PRO A 216 -14.08 -23.24 13.31
N THR A 217 -15.03 -23.69 12.49
CA THR A 217 -16.48 -23.79 12.81
C THR A 217 -16.81 -24.65 14.04
N LYS A 218 -15.83 -25.30 14.64
CA LYS A 218 -16.01 -26.12 15.85
C LYS A 218 -16.53 -25.37 17.09
N PHE A 219 -16.43 -24.04 17.12
CA PHE A 219 -16.97 -23.24 18.24
C PHE A 219 -18.47 -22.92 18.08
N ALA A 220 -19.02 -22.95 16.88
CA ALA A 220 -20.43 -22.67 16.63
C ALA A 220 -21.34 -23.89 16.98
N GLU A 221 -20.83 -25.11 16.82
CA GLU A 221 -21.57 -26.34 17.17
C GLU A 221 -21.62 -26.59 18.68
N SER A 222 -20.56 -26.25 19.42
CA SER A 222 -20.52 -26.53 20.88
C SER A 222 -21.44 -25.63 21.72
N THR A 223 -21.91 -24.51 21.18
CA THR A 223 -22.89 -23.62 21.87
C THR A 223 -24.31 -24.06 21.60
N HIS A 224 -24.60 -24.70 20.46
CA HIS A 224 -25.94 -25.20 20.15
C HIS A 224 -26.26 -26.46 20.96
N ASP A 225 -25.27 -27.32 21.20
CA ASP A 225 -25.45 -28.55 22.00
C ASP A 225 -25.53 -28.30 23.51
N ARG A 226 -25.05 -27.15 24.03
CA ARG A 226 -25.14 -26.80 25.44
C ARG A 226 -26.46 -26.16 25.85
N PHE A 227 -27.25 -25.66 24.93
CA PHE A 227 -28.52 -25.01 25.20
C PHE A 227 -29.76 -25.70 24.60
N GLY A 228 -29.57 -26.84 23.98
CA GLY A 228 -30.60 -27.56 23.24
C GLY A 228 -31.16 -28.82 23.87
N SER A 229 -31.27 -28.92 25.18
CA SER A 229 -32.14 -29.96 25.80
C SER A 229 -32.31 -29.72 27.31
N ALA A 230 -33.05 -28.71 27.67
CA ALA A 230 -33.69 -28.66 28.99
C ALA A 230 -35.18 -28.98 28.82
N PRO A 231 -35.69 -30.12 29.27
CA PRO A 231 -37.13 -30.37 29.27
C PRO A 231 -37.77 -29.60 30.40
N TRP A 232 -38.43 -28.49 30.06
CA TRP A 232 -39.35 -27.82 30.97
C TRP A 232 -40.64 -28.63 31.13
N SER A 233 -40.66 -29.54 32.06
CA SER A 233 -41.91 -30.15 32.54
C SER A 233 -42.54 -29.20 33.57
N LEU A 234 -43.63 -28.54 33.19
CA LEU A 234 -44.48 -27.80 34.11
C LEU A 234 -45.21 -28.83 35.01
N PRO A 235 -45.30 -28.56 36.36
CA PRO A 235 -46.12 -29.39 37.24
C PRO A 235 -47.59 -29.06 37.01
N HIS A 236 -48.45 -30.10 36.82
CA HIS A 236 -49.89 -29.97 36.77
C HIS A 236 -50.43 -29.62 38.18
N PRO A 237 -51.36 -28.64 38.31
CA PRO A 237 -52.04 -28.35 39.56
C PRO A 237 -53.08 -29.45 39.88
N ARG A 238 -53.09 -29.91 41.09
CA ARG A 238 -54.23 -30.63 41.69
C ARG A 238 -55.22 -29.65 42.29
#